data_fcdda4f24742ef6a80b40f0990610944
#
_entry.id   fcdda4f24742ef6a80b40f0990610944
#
_cell.length_a   1.000
_cell.length_b   1.000
_cell.length_c   1.000
_cell.angle_alpha   90.00
_cell.angle_beta   90.00
_cell.angle_gamma   90.00
#
_symmetry.space_group_name_H-M   'P 1'
#
loop_
_entity.id
_entity.type
_entity.pdbx_description
1 polymer ?
#
loop_
_entity_poly.entity_id
_entity_poly.type
_entity_poly.pdbx_seq_one_letter_code
_entity_poly.pdbx_strand_id
1 'polypeptide(L)'
;MALFEKAFTEFGMAMAKGGEAVLGLGGAAWVSAGKVVQKYIAQNPASGSIGGWQTVSALYVTFSGIAVSLTCLFFVIGWCRESIDIRTDFTLENMFRFFIRFILTSQAIVYGLNLIRDFMELIAVLTAGIATPMVEVSSDGVFTGVMDNLEGAECLVPGLLFLLGGIIGAAVVLVCSIKIMLAVFSRFFRIFVIVPFAPVALSTFAGGQGLFQTGSAWIKTFMGYLLEIVVIAIALELSTKFFGSVSLFGTQVSGDQGWGTNTVNVLLSICETVTPVLATTACVTGAESVIRRCLGLNT
;
A
#
# COMPACT_ATOMS: atom_id res chain seq x y z
N MET A 1 30.77 -5.56 -48.41
CA MET A 1 30.42 -6.43 -47.28
C MET A 1 30.68 -5.72 -45.97
N ALA A 2 31.91 -5.36 -45.58
CA ALA A 2 32.24 -4.75 -44.30
C ALA A 2 31.47 -3.42 -43.93
N LEU A 3 31.12 -2.60 -44.93
CA LEU A 3 30.33 -1.38 -44.69
C LEU A 3 28.86 -1.66 -44.32
N PHE A 4 28.28 -2.70 -44.91
CA PHE A 4 26.90 -3.12 -44.56
C PHE A 4 26.86 -3.80 -43.20
N GLU A 5 27.82 -4.63 -42.85
CA GLU A 5 27.92 -5.29 -41.53
C GLU A 5 28.04 -4.22 -40.42
N LYS A 6 28.88 -3.22 -40.62
CA LYS A 6 29.03 -2.11 -39.67
C LYS A 6 27.75 -1.30 -39.51
N ALA A 7 27.02 -1.04 -40.60
CA ALA A 7 25.74 -0.33 -40.55
C ALA A 7 24.66 -1.14 -39.78
N PHE A 8 24.63 -2.48 -39.94
CA PHE A 8 23.72 -3.33 -39.20
C PHE A 8 24.03 -3.41 -37.70
N THR A 9 25.32 -3.45 -37.33
CA THR A 9 25.76 -3.39 -35.92
C THR A 9 25.38 -2.07 -35.26
N GLU A 10 25.66 -0.94 -35.93
CA GLU A 10 25.29 0.38 -35.40
C GLU A 10 23.78 0.55 -35.25
N PHE A 11 22.99 0.03 -36.18
CA PHE A 11 21.54 0.08 -36.12
C PHE A 11 20.96 -0.81 -34.98
N GLY A 12 21.49 -2.03 -34.83
CA GLY A 12 21.12 -2.92 -33.73
C GLY A 12 21.45 -2.33 -32.35
N MET A 13 22.64 -1.74 -32.20
CA MET A 13 23.03 -1.01 -30.98
C MET A 13 22.16 0.23 -30.72
N ALA A 14 21.79 0.97 -31.75
CA ALA A 14 20.89 2.12 -31.59
C ALA A 14 19.51 1.70 -31.10
N MET A 15 18.97 0.57 -31.60
CA MET A 15 17.71 -0.01 -31.10
C MET A 15 17.82 -0.47 -29.64
N ALA A 16 18.91 -1.17 -29.26
CA ALA A 16 19.13 -1.60 -27.89
C ALA A 16 19.23 -0.42 -26.93
N LYS A 17 20.00 0.63 -27.27
CA LYS A 17 20.06 1.87 -26.50
C LYS A 17 18.70 2.57 -26.40
N GLY A 18 17.91 2.55 -27.48
CA GLY A 18 16.54 3.05 -27.44
C GLY A 18 15.66 2.31 -26.44
N GLY A 19 15.73 0.98 -26.42
CA GLY A 19 15.02 0.16 -25.45
C GLY A 19 15.46 0.40 -24.00
N GLU A 20 16.77 0.54 -23.78
CA GLU A 20 17.36 0.85 -22.49
C GLU A 20 16.91 2.24 -21.97
N ALA A 21 16.93 3.25 -22.83
CA ALA A 21 16.47 4.59 -22.48
C ALA A 21 14.98 4.62 -22.10
N VAL A 22 14.13 3.90 -22.83
CA VAL A 22 12.70 3.81 -22.53
C VAL A 22 12.45 3.06 -21.22
N LEU A 23 13.17 1.96 -20.96
CA LEU A 23 13.08 1.24 -19.70
C LEU A 23 13.58 2.10 -18.53
N GLY A 24 14.65 2.88 -18.72
CA GLY A 24 15.16 3.86 -17.77
C GLY A 24 14.13 4.94 -17.39
N LEU A 25 13.33 5.42 -18.36
CA LEU A 25 12.21 6.31 -18.07
C LEU A 25 11.14 5.65 -17.18
N GLY A 26 10.83 4.37 -17.44
CA GLY A 26 9.97 3.57 -16.56
C GLY A 26 10.53 3.46 -15.15
N GLY A 27 11.83 3.17 -15.02
CA GLY A 27 12.54 3.11 -13.74
C GLY A 27 12.54 4.45 -12.98
N ALA A 28 12.77 5.57 -13.68
CA ALA A 28 12.68 6.91 -13.09
C ALA A 28 11.27 7.22 -12.58
N ALA A 29 10.23 6.82 -13.31
CA ALA A 29 8.84 6.94 -12.86
C ALA A 29 8.57 6.08 -11.60
N TRP A 30 9.11 4.87 -11.54
CA TRP A 30 9.03 4.00 -10.36
C TRP A 30 9.69 4.63 -9.13
N VAL A 31 10.93 5.12 -9.27
CA VAL A 31 11.66 5.80 -8.18
C VAL A 31 10.92 7.05 -7.70
N SER A 32 10.38 7.85 -8.63
CA SER A 32 9.60 9.04 -8.26
C SER A 32 8.31 8.68 -7.55
N ALA A 33 7.57 7.66 -8.00
CA ALA A 33 6.41 7.13 -7.31
C ALA A 33 6.77 6.61 -5.92
N GLY A 34 7.92 5.93 -5.79
CA GLY A 34 8.44 5.47 -4.52
C GLY A 34 8.71 6.59 -3.51
N LYS A 35 9.34 7.67 -3.94
CA LYS A 35 9.56 8.85 -3.09
C LYS A 35 8.25 9.47 -2.61
N VAL A 36 7.24 9.55 -3.49
CA VAL A 36 5.91 10.03 -3.13
C VAL A 36 5.26 9.10 -2.10
N VAL A 37 5.25 7.80 -2.37
CA VAL A 37 4.70 6.78 -1.47
C VAL A 37 5.38 6.83 -0.10
N GLN A 38 6.70 6.86 -0.04
CA GLN A 38 7.48 6.96 1.19
C GLN A 38 7.12 8.23 1.99
N LYS A 39 7.05 9.37 1.30
CA LYS A 39 6.65 10.64 1.91
C LYS A 39 5.26 10.54 2.57
N TYR A 40 4.27 9.98 1.86
CA TYR A 40 2.91 9.89 2.37
C TYR A 40 2.76 8.83 3.47
N ILE A 41 3.44 7.68 3.38
CA ILE A 41 3.43 6.66 4.43
C ILE A 41 4.00 7.18 5.75
N ALA A 42 5.07 7.98 5.70
CA ALA A 42 5.70 8.58 6.88
C ALA A 42 4.94 9.79 7.46
N GLN A 43 4.01 10.37 6.69
CA GLN A 43 3.24 11.54 7.14
C GLN A 43 2.03 11.11 7.96
N ASN A 44 1.79 11.82 9.09
CA ASN A 44 0.55 11.68 9.84
C ASN A 44 -0.61 12.28 9.03
N PRO A 45 -1.67 11.51 8.69
CA PRO A 45 -2.84 12.02 7.96
C PRO A 45 -3.53 13.17 8.69
N ALA A 46 -3.43 13.22 10.02
CA ALA A 46 -4.05 14.25 10.87
C ALA A 46 -3.20 15.53 11.01
N SER A 47 -1.98 15.59 10.46
CA SER A 47 -1.09 16.77 10.59
C SER A 47 -1.50 17.97 9.74
N GLY A 48 -2.55 17.86 8.93
CA GLY A 48 -3.02 18.93 8.04
C GLY A 48 -2.16 19.13 6.79
N SER A 49 -1.03 18.44 6.66
CA SER A 49 -0.18 18.47 5.46
C SER A 49 -0.81 17.72 4.28
N ILE A 50 -1.71 16.78 4.57
CA ILE A 50 -2.57 16.13 3.60
C ILE A 50 -3.90 16.86 3.63
N GLY A 51 -4.26 17.57 2.56
CA GLY A 51 -5.54 18.28 2.48
C GLY A 51 -6.72 17.34 2.77
N GLY A 52 -7.74 17.83 3.46
CA GLY A 52 -8.95 17.07 3.79
C GLY A 52 -9.16 16.80 5.28
N TRP A 53 -8.14 16.87 6.14
CA TRP A 53 -8.32 16.66 7.58
C TRP A 53 -9.26 17.69 8.22
N GLN A 54 -9.23 18.94 7.78
CA GLN A 54 -10.16 19.97 8.26
C GLN A 54 -11.61 19.59 7.96
N THR A 55 -11.88 19.06 6.77
CA THR A 55 -13.21 18.58 6.39
C THR A 55 -13.62 17.38 7.25
N VAL A 56 -12.71 16.42 7.48
CA VAL A 56 -12.95 15.26 8.34
C VAL A 56 -13.27 15.68 9.76
N SER A 57 -12.52 16.63 10.34
CA SER A 57 -12.75 17.13 11.69
C SER A 57 -14.07 17.91 11.81
N ALA A 58 -14.44 18.72 10.82
CA ALA A 58 -15.72 19.41 10.79
C ALA A 58 -16.91 18.44 10.71
N LEU A 59 -16.79 17.39 9.86
CA LEU A 59 -17.79 16.33 9.79
C LEU A 59 -17.89 15.54 11.09
N TYR A 60 -16.75 15.23 11.73
CA TYR A 60 -16.74 14.57 13.03
C TYR A 60 -17.55 15.36 14.08
N VAL A 61 -17.35 16.67 14.16
CA VAL A 61 -18.11 17.54 15.09
C VAL A 61 -19.61 17.49 14.78
N THR A 62 -20.00 17.53 13.51
CA THR A 62 -21.40 17.41 13.09
C THR A 62 -22.00 16.07 13.52
N PHE A 63 -21.30 14.96 13.24
CA PHE A 63 -21.75 13.62 13.64
C PHE A 63 -21.71 13.41 15.16
N SER A 64 -20.84 14.10 15.89
CA SER A 64 -20.80 14.00 17.35
C SER A 64 -22.09 14.56 18.01
N GLY A 65 -22.66 15.62 17.44
CA GLY A 65 -23.96 16.14 17.91
C GLY A 65 -25.07 15.09 17.77
N ILE A 66 -25.13 14.40 16.65
CA ILE A 66 -26.08 13.28 16.43
C ILE A 66 -25.78 12.11 17.37
N ALA A 67 -24.50 11.78 17.54
CA ALA A 67 -24.07 10.66 18.36
C ALA A 67 -24.42 10.83 19.85
N VAL A 68 -24.38 12.04 20.38
CA VAL A 68 -24.81 12.31 21.75
C VAL A 68 -26.30 11.96 21.93
N SER A 69 -27.17 12.37 21.00
CA SER A 69 -28.60 12.02 21.03
C SER A 69 -28.80 10.51 20.93
N LEU A 70 -28.05 9.83 20.03
CA LEU A 70 -28.07 8.38 19.89
C LEU A 70 -27.55 7.66 21.15
N THR A 71 -26.57 8.21 21.85
CA THR A 71 -26.06 7.65 23.10
C THR A 71 -27.14 7.59 24.16
N CYS A 72 -27.94 8.68 24.32
CA CYS A 72 -29.07 8.71 25.25
C CYS A 72 -30.13 7.67 24.85
N LEU A 73 -30.45 7.58 23.57
CA LEU A 73 -31.40 6.60 23.05
C LEU A 73 -30.94 5.14 23.28
N PHE A 74 -29.71 4.84 22.95
CA PHE A 74 -29.15 3.50 23.15
C PHE A 74 -29.01 3.15 24.65
N PHE A 75 -28.72 4.14 25.49
CA PHE A 75 -28.73 3.96 26.94
C PHE A 75 -30.12 3.55 27.44
N VAL A 76 -31.18 4.24 27.00
CA VAL A 76 -32.55 3.89 27.38
C VAL A 76 -32.95 2.51 26.88
N ILE A 77 -32.62 2.18 25.62
CA ILE A 77 -32.88 0.84 25.04
C ILE A 77 -32.14 -0.23 25.85
N GLY A 78 -30.86 -0.02 26.17
CA GLY A 78 -30.05 -0.94 26.97
C GLY A 78 -30.64 -1.15 28.35
N TRP A 79 -31.07 -0.07 29.01
CA TRP A 79 -31.72 -0.09 30.30
C TRP A 79 -33.04 -0.88 30.27
N CYS A 80 -33.91 -0.59 29.30
CA CYS A 80 -35.19 -1.30 29.15
C CYS A 80 -34.96 -2.80 28.89
N ARG A 81 -33.98 -3.14 28.07
CA ARG A 81 -33.68 -4.54 27.74
C ARG A 81 -33.21 -5.36 28.95
N GLU A 82 -32.35 -4.76 29.78
CA GLU A 82 -31.82 -5.42 30.97
C GLU A 82 -32.86 -5.50 32.09
N SER A 83 -33.81 -4.52 32.12
CA SER A 83 -34.94 -4.54 33.06
C SER A 83 -35.97 -5.62 32.74
N ILE A 84 -36.04 -6.11 31.49
CA ILE A 84 -36.93 -7.18 31.05
C ILE A 84 -36.33 -8.56 31.34
N ASP A 85 -35.02 -8.66 31.51
CA ASP A 85 -34.36 -9.94 31.83
C ASP A 85 -34.54 -10.29 33.30
N ILE A 86 -35.60 -11.06 33.57
CA ILE A 86 -36.10 -11.50 34.93
C ILE A 86 -35.02 -12.24 35.74
N ARG A 87 -33.93 -12.67 35.12
CA ARG A 87 -32.85 -13.42 35.77
C ARG A 87 -31.79 -12.56 36.47
N THR A 88 -31.75 -11.28 36.20
CA THR A 88 -30.78 -10.38 36.83
C THR A 88 -31.48 -9.58 37.94
N ASP A 89 -31.18 -9.94 39.20
CA ASP A 89 -31.59 -9.11 40.33
C ASP A 89 -31.15 -7.66 40.12
N PHE A 90 -32.07 -6.73 40.30
CA PHE A 90 -31.86 -5.30 40.21
C PHE A 90 -30.96 -4.83 41.36
N THR A 91 -29.67 -5.14 41.28
CA THR A 91 -28.69 -4.72 42.27
C THR A 91 -28.17 -3.33 41.94
N LEU A 92 -27.92 -2.53 42.99
CA LEU A 92 -27.27 -1.23 42.86
C LEU A 92 -25.97 -1.28 42.02
N GLU A 93 -25.26 -2.43 42.08
CA GLU A 93 -24.05 -2.66 41.33
C GLU A 93 -24.27 -2.63 39.79
N ASN A 94 -25.33 -3.27 39.30
CA ASN A 94 -25.69 -3.27 37.90
C ASN A 94 -26.05 -1.87 37.41
N MET A 95 -26.75 -1.09 38.24
CA MET A 95 -27.11 0.30 37.96
C MET A 95 -25.86 1.20 37.82
N PHE A 96 -24.90 1.08 38.75
CA PHE A 96 -23.63 1.81 38.64
C PHE A 96 -22.83 1.42 37.40
N ARG A 97 -22.81 0.15 37.03
CA ARG A 97 -22.13 -0.35 35.83
C ARG A 97 -22.70 0.30 34.54
N PHE A 98 -24.01 0.50 34.48
CA PHE A 98 -24.67 1.19 33.37
C PHE A 98 -24.30 2.68 33.31
N PHE A 99 -24.31 3.38 34.41
CA PHE A 99 -23.93 4.80 34.46
C PHE A 99 -22.46 4.98 34.08
N ILE A 100 -21.57 4.14 34.56
CA ILE A 100 -20.15 4.18 34.19
C ILE A 100 -20.00 3.97 32.68
N ARG A 101 -20.71 3.02 32.08
CA ARG A 101 -20.69 2.77 30.65
C ARG A 101 -21.17 4.00 29.85
N PHE A 102 -22.25 4.62 30.28
CA PHE A 102 -22.78 5.84 29.66
C PHE A 102 -21.77 6.99 29.73
N ILE A 103 -21.19 7.24 30.90
CA ILE A 103 -20.16 8.28 31.07
C ILE A 103 -18.95 8.01 30.19
N LEU A 104 -18.42 6.78 30.18
CA LEU A 104 -17.27 6.41 29.37
C LEU A 104 -17.57 6.58 27.87
N THR A 105 -18.76 6.18 27.41
CA THR A 105 -19.17 6.35 26.02
C THR A 105 -19.26 7.84 25.65
N SER A 106 -19.84 8.65 26.51
CA SER A 106 -19.94 10.11 26.28
C SER A 106 -18.57 10.78 26.20
N GLN A 107 -17.65 10.41 27.10
CA GLN A 107 -16.27 10.90 27.06
C GLN A 107 -15.53 10.39 25.82
N ALA A 108 -15.73 9.14 25.43
CA ALA A 108 -15.13 8.59 24.21
C ALA A 108 -15.60 9.32 22.93
N ILE A 109 -16.83 9.81 22.88
CA ILE A 109 -17.33 10.62 21.76
C ILE A 109 -16.68 12.01 21.74
N VAL A 110 -16.56 12.67 22.90
CA VAL A 110 -15.99 14.01 23.00
C VAL A 110 -14.48 14.02 22.71
N TYR A 111 -13.75 13.09 23.29
CA TYR A 111 -12.29 12.99 23.14
C TYR A 111 -11.84 12.06 22.02
N GLY A 112 -12.77 11.39 21.34
CA GLY A 112 -12.49 10.37 20.35
C GLY A 112 -11.67 10.90 19.17
N LEU A 113 -11.88 12.14 18.73
CA LEU A 113 -11.08 12.74 17.66
C LEU A 113 -9.60 12.88 18.05
N ASN A 114 -9.32 13.27 19.31
CA ASN A 114 -7.95 13.37 19.81
C ASN A 114 -7.30 11.97 19.88
N LEU A 115 -8.05 11.00 20.41
CA LEU A 115 -7.60 9.61 20.48
C LEU A 115 -7.26 9.05 19.09
N ILE A 116 -8.11 9.29 18.10
CA ILE A 116 -7.88 8.89 16.71
C ILE A 116 -6.62 9.56 16.16
N ARG A 117 -6.41 10.84 16.46
CA ARG A 117 -5.22 11.59 16.05
C ARG A 117 -3.96 11.00 16.65
N ASP A 118 -3.97 10.69 17.95
CA ASP A 118 -2.83 10.12 18.68
C ASP A 118 -2.48 8.73 18.13
N PHE A 119 -3.49 7.90 17.81
CA PHE A 119 -3.27 6.63 17.14
C PHE A 119 -2.65 6.78 15.73
N MET A 120 -3.11 7.75 14.94
CA MET A 120 -2.52 8.02 13.63
C MET A 120 -1.08 8.49 13.75
N GLU A 121 -0.77 9.31 14.76
CA GLU A 121 0.59 9.77 15.03
C GLU A 121 1.50 8.61 15.42
N LEU A 122 1.06 7.72 16.29
CA LEU A 122 1.79 6.52 16.68
C LEU A 122 2.12 5.64 15.46
N ILE A 123 1.16 5.43 14.58
CA ILE A 123 1.38 4.67 13.34
C ILE A 123 2.37 5.40 12.42
N ALA A 124 2.27 6.73 12.29
CA ALA A 124 3.21 7.50 11.47
C ALA A 124 4.65 7.42 12.00
N VAL A 125 4.83 7.45 13.33
CA VAL A 125 6.16 7.26 13.96
C VAL A 125 6.69 5.85 13.70
N LEU A 126 5.85 4.82 13.83
CA LEU A 126 6.25 3.44 13.53
C LEU A 126 6.65 3.26 12.06
N THR A 127 5.89 3.81 11.13
CA THR A 127 6.18 3.71 9.70
C THR A 127 7.39 4.54 9.28
N ALA A 128 7.62 5.69 9.90
CA ALA A 128 8.81 6.51 9.64
C ALA A 128 10.12 5.78 9.98
N GLY A 129 10.09 4.90 11.01
CA GLY A 129 11.24 4.06 11.37
C GLY A 129 11.50 2.89 10.41
N ILE A 130 10.48 2.49 9.63
CA ILE A 130 10.56 1.35 8.69
C ILE A 130 10.82 1.82 7.26
N ALA A 131 10.51 3.09 6.93
CA ALA A 131 10.52 3.59 5.56
C ALA A 131 11.91 3.54 4.92
N THR A 132 12.12 2.59 4.03
CA THR A 132 13.32 2.42 3.21
C THR A 132 13.07 2.85 1.76
N PRO A 133 14.13 3.19 1.02
CA PRO A 133 14.00 3.44 -0.43
C PRO A 133 13.43 2.21 -1.13
N MET A 134 12.66 2.43 -2.18
CA MET A 134 12.17 1.34 -3.04
C MET A 134 13.33 0.73 -3.83
N VAL A 135 13.12 -0.51 -4.29
CA VAL A 135 14.05 -1.20 -5.19
C VAL A 135 14.40 -0.28 -6.37
N GLU A 136 15.68 -0.01 -6.55
CA GLU A 136 16.14 0.77 -7.70
C GLU A 136 16.05 -0.11 -8.95
N VAL A 137 15.39 0.44 -9.97
CA VAL A 137 15.33 -0.15 -11.30
C VAL A 137 16.41 0.52 -12.13
N SER A 138 17.61 -0.03 -12.09
CA SER A 138 18.70 0.41 -12.95
C SER A 138 18.69 -0.42 -14.24
N SER A 139 18.60 0.25 -15.36
CA SER A 139 18.71 -0.35 -16.69
C SER A 139 20.08 -0.08 -17.34
N ASP A 140 20.94 0.69 -16.63
CA ASP A 140 22.18 1.16 -17.19
C ASP A 140 23.16 0.01 -17.48
N GLY A 141 23.55 -0.14 -18.74
CA GLY A 141 24.57 -1.08 -19.19
C GLY A 141 24.10 -2.54 -19.33
N VAL A 142 22.86 -2.88 -18.93
CA VAL A 142 22.36 -4.27 -19.00
C VAL A 142 22.19 -4.75 -20.45
N PHE A 143 21.65 -3.90 -21.30
CA PHE A 143 21.38 -4.22 -22.70
C PHE A 143 22.61 -4.03 -23.58
N THR A 144 23.37 -2.99 -23.33
CA THR A 144 24.63 -2.74 -24.05
C THR A 144 25.67 -3.81 -23.78
N GLY A 145 25.81 -4.30 -22.56
CA GLY A 145 26.75 -5.36 -22.21
C GLY A 145 26.48 -6.70 -22.91
N VAL A 146 25.22 -7.01 -23.22
CA VAL A 146 24.87 -8.21 -24.02
C VAL A 146 25.15 -8.00 -25.50
N MET A 147 25.02 -6.75 -26.00
CA MET A 147 25.22 -6.41 -27.42
C MET A 147 26.69 -6.26 -27.81
N ASP A 148 27.59 -5.96 -26.87
CA ASP A 148 29.02 -5.73 -27.14
C ASP A 148 29.72 -6.97 -27.71
N ASN A 149 29.14 -8.15 -27.54
CA ASN A 149 29.68 -9.41 -28.05
C ASN A 149 29.08 -9.86 -29.41
N LEU A 150 28.23 -9.02 -30.03
CA LEU A 150 27.52 -9.36 -31.26
C LEU A 150 28.00 -8.47 -32.40
N GLU A 151 28.31 -9.06 -33.55
CA GLU A 151 28.75 -8.35 -34.75
C GLU A 151 27.83 -8.64 -35.95
N GLY A 152 27.71 -7.68 -36.84
CA GLY A 152 27.04 -7.80 -38.13
C GLY A 152 25.51 -7.97 -38.05
N ALA A 153 24.94 -8.76 -38.95
CA ALA A 153 23.49 -8.96 -39.05
C ALA A 153 22.86 -9.66 -37.85
N GLU A 154 23.68 -10.34 -37.04
CA GLU A 154 23.23 -11.01 -35.81
C GLU A 154 22.77 -10.01 -34.71
N CYS A 155 23.19 -8.75 -34.80
CA CYS A 155 22.75 -7.70 -33.87
C CYS A 155 21.32 -7.21 -34.08
N LEU A 156 20.73 -7.41 -35.25
CA LEU A 156 19.41 -6.83 -35.58
C LEU A 156 18.27 -7.41 -34.75
N VAL A 157 18.23 -8.74 -34.64
CA VAL A 157 17.13 -9.42 -33.95
C VAL A 157 17.20 -9.19 -32.43
N PRO A 158 18.35 -9.35 -31.74
CA PRO A 158 18.49 -8.97 -30.35
C PRO A 158 18.21 -7.48 -30.11
N GLY A 159 18.70 -6.58 -30.97
CA GLY A 159 18.42 -5.13 -30.85
C GLY A 159 16.94 -4.79 -30.94
N LEU A 160 16.21 -5.42 -31.88
CA LEU A 160 14.76 -5.27 -31.98
C LEU A 160 14.03 -5.84 -30.75
N LEU A 161 14.45 -6.99 -30.24
CA LEU A 161 13.90 -7.58 -29.03
C LEU A 161 14.14 -6.70 -27.80
N PHE A 162 15.32 -6.09 -27.67
CA PHE A 162 15.59 -5.12 -26.61
C PHE A 162 14.71 -3.87 -26.72
N LEU A 163 14.49 -3.37 -27.92
CA LEU A 163 13.60 -2.22 -28.12
C LEU A 163 12.16 -2.56 -27.71
N LEU A 164 11.61 -3.67 -28.21
CA LEU A 164 10.26 -4.10 -27.91
C LEU A 164 10.11 -4.47 -26.41
N GLY A 165 11.06 -5.21 -25.87
CA GLY A 165 11.10 -5.60 -24.47
C GLY A 165 11.25 -4.41 -23.54
N GLY A 166 12.07 -3.42 -23.92
CA GLY A 166 12.21 -2.17 -23.20
C GLY A 166 10.89 -1.35 -23.14
N ILE A 167 10.18 -1.25 -24.26
CA ILE A 167 8.88 -0.58 -24.34
C ILE A 167 7.83 -1.30 -23.48
N ILE A 168 7.71 -2.62 -23.62
CA ILE A 168 6.77 -3.43 -22.82
C ILE A 168 7.14 -3.39 -21.34
N GLY A 169 8.43 -3.55 -21.01
CA GLY A 169 8.93 -3.47 -19.64
C GLY A 169 8.65 -2.11 -19.00
N ALA A 170 8.93 -1.02 -19.69
CA ALA A 170 8.63 0.33 -19.24
C ALA A 170 7.13 0.55 -19.01
N ALA A 171 6.28 0.07 -19.91
CA ALA A 171 4.83 0.16 -19.76
C ALA A 171 4.35 -0.59 -18.50
N VAL A 172 4.86 -1.79 -18.26
CA VAL A 172 4.55 -2.58 -17.06
C VAL A 172 5.01 -1.86 -15.79
N VAL A 173 6.25 -1.36 -15.76
CA VAL A 173 6.81 -0.61 -14.62
C VAL A 173 5.98 0.65 -14.34
N LEU A 174 5.55 1.37 -15.38
CA LEU A 174 4.72 2.56 -15.25
C LEU A 174 3.34 2.25 -14.67
N VAL A 175 2.69 1.18 -15.13
CA VAL A 175 1.41 0.70 -14.57
C VAL A 175 1.58 0.28 -13.12
N CYS A 176 2.66 -0.40 -12.76
CA CYS A 176 2.98 -0.77 -11.38
C CYS A 176 3.21 0.46 -10.49
N SER A 177 3.90 1.48 -10.98
CA SER A 177 4.12 2.75 -10.28
C SER A 177 2.80 3.45 -9.94
N ILE A 178 1.89 3.52 -10.90
CA ILE A 178 0.55 4.09 -10.69
C ILE A 178 -0.26 3.25 -9.69
N LYS A 179 -0.21 1.92 -9.82
CA LYS A 179 -0.94 1.01 -8.91
C LYS A 179 -0.50 1.16 -7.45
N ILE A 180 0.81 1.24 -7.18
CA ILE A 180 1.32 1.44 -5.81
C ILE A 180 0.86 2.79 -5.26
N MET A 181 0.97 3.85 -6.05
CA MET A 181 0.53 5.17 -5.65
C MET A 181 -0.97 5.17 -5.32
N LEU A 182 -1.81 4.61 -6.19
CA LEU A 182 -3.25 4.51 -5.96
C LEU A 182 -3.57 3.62 -4.75
N ALA A 183 -2.84 2.54 -4.53
CA ALA A 183 -3.00 1.68 -3.36
C ALA A 183 -2.80 2.46 -2.05
N VAL A 184 -1.75 3.28 -1.96
CA VAL A 184 -1.49 4.11 -0.78
C VAL A 184 -2.54 5.20 -0.60
N PHE A 185 -2.88 5.94 -1.66
CA PHE A 185 -3.89 7.00 -1.58
C PHE A 185 -5.28 6.46 -1.22
N SER A 186 -5.69 5.33 -1.78
CA SER A 186 -7.01 4.74 -1.48
C SER A 186 -7.18 4.44 0.01
N ARG A 187 -6.09 4.12 0.72
CA ARG A 187 -6.12 3.86 2.16
C ARG A 187 -6.32 5.11 2.99
N PHE A 188 -5.67 6.20 2.63
CA PHE A 188 -5.93 7.50 3.27
C PHE A 188 -7.40 7.91 3.09
N PHE A 189 -7.96 7.73 1.89
CA PHE A 189 -9.38 8.00 1.66
C PHE A 189 -10.29 7.13 2.53
N ARG A 190 -10.00 5.84 2.69
CA ARG A 190 -10.78 4.95 3.56
C ARG A 190 -10.74 5.42 5.02
N ILE A 191 -9.57 5.84 5.52
CA ILE A 191 -9.44 6.41 6.87
C ILE A 191 -10.25 7.70 6.99
N PHE A 192 -10.14 8.62 6.04
CA PHE A 192 -10.87 9.89 6.06
C PHE A 192 -12.38 9.71 5.99
N VAL A 193 -12.87 8.68 5.32
CA VAL A 193 -14.30 8.35 5.25
C VAL A 193 -14.79 7.72 6.56
N ILE A 194 -14.00 6.84 7.19
CA ILE A 194 -14.47 6.10 8.38
C ILE A 194 -14.41 6.93 9.65
N VAL A 195 -13.49 7.91 9.76
CA VAL A 195 -13.30 8.75 10.97
C VAL A 195 -14.53 9.56 11.34
N PRO A 196 -15.23 10.26 10.42
CA PRO A 196 -16.45 11.01 10.79
C PRO A 196 -17.56 10.16 11.38
N PHE A 197 -17.64 8.87 11.05
CA PHE A 197 -18.63 7.94 11.59
C PHE A 197 -18.26 7.37 12.97
N ALA A 198 -17.06 7.66 13.47
CA ALA A 198 -16.60 7.21 14.78
C ALA A 198 -17.57 7.56 15.93
N PRO A 199 -18.08 8.79 16.07
CA PRO A 199 -18.98 9.13 17.15
C PRO A 199 -20.25 8.28 17.15
N VAL A 200 -20.81 8.02 15.96
CA VAL A 200 -22.02 7.22 15.80
C VAL A 200 -21.75 5.77 16.16
N ALA A 201 -20.61 5.21 15.72
CA ALA A 201 -20.23 3.86 16.10
C ALA A 201 -19.94 3.72 17.59
N LEU A 202 -19.25 4.70 18.19
CA LEU A 202 -18.97 4.72 19.62
C LEU A 202 -20.25 4.84 20.47
N SER A 203 -21.27 5.56 20.01
CA SER A 203 -22.54 5.69 20.74
C SER A 203 -23.21 4.35 21.01
N THR A 204 -22.98 3.32 20.17
CA THR A 204 -23.54 1.98 20.34
C THR A 204 -23.01 1.25 21.57
N PHE A 205 -21.87 1.68 22.13
CA PHE A 205 -21.36 1.12 23.38
C PHE A 205 -22.27 1.37 24.58
N ALA A 206 -23.06 2.47 24.56
CA ALA A 206 -24.00 2.76 25.62
C ALA A 206 -25.15 1.73 25.72
N GLY A 207 -25.48 1.07 24.61
CA GLY A 207 -26.67 0.18 24.52
C GLY A 207 -26.49 -1.24 25.04
N GLY A 208 -25.34 -1.61 25.59
CA GLY A 208 -25.11 -2.94 26.17
C GLY A 208 -24.87 -4.07 25.18
N GLN A 209 -25.10 -5.32 25.63
CA GLN A 209 -24.89 -6.50 24.81
C GLN A 209 -25.77 -6.49 23.54
N GLY A 210 -25.17 -6.79 22.39
CA GLY A 210 -25.81 -6.75 21.07
C GLY A 210 -25.45 -5.49 20.26
N LEU A 211 -25.66 -4.29 20.80
CA LEU A 211 -25.26 -3.05 20.16
C LEU A 211 -23.74 -2.81 20.24
N PHE A 212 -23.10 -3.28 21.29
CA PHE A 212 -21.64 -3.26 21.48
C PHE A 212 -20.87 -3.85 20.29
N GLN A 213 -21.43 -4.85 19.59
CA GLN A 213 -20.81 -5.47 18.43
C GLN A 213 -20.55 -4.49 17.28
N THR A 214 -21.45 -3.54 17.07
CA THR A 214 -21.30 -2.51 16.01
C THR A 214 -20.12 -1.58 16.29
N GLY A 215 -20.00 -1.08 17.52
CA GLY A 215 -18.87 -0.25 17.93
C GLY A 215 -17.53 -1.01 17.86
N SER A 216 -17.51 -2.25 18.32
CA SER A 216 -16.30 -3.09 18.27
C SER A 216 -15.91 -3.45 16.83
N ALA A 217 -16.87 -3.71 15.95
CA ALA A 217 -16.60 -3.93 14.52
C ALA A 217 -16.00 -2.69 13.86
N TRP A 218 -16.51 -1.50 14.20
CA TRP A 218 -15.95 -0.24 13.71
C TRP A 218 -14.49 -0.06 14.17
N ILE A 219 -14.19 -0.28 15.45
CA ILE A 219 -12.82 -0.18 15.99
C ILE A 219 -11.89 -1.16 15.26
N LYS A 220 -12.31 -2.42 15.10
CA LYS A 220 -11.52 -3.43 14.38
C LYS A 220 -11.25 -3.00 12.93
N THR A 221 -12.24 -2.45 12.24
CA THR A 221 -12.09 -1.98 10.86
C THR A 221 -11.15 -0.79 10.78
N PHE A 222 -11.28 0.18 11.70
CA PHE A 222 -10.40 1.35 11.78
C PHE A 222 -8.95 0.94 12.05
N MET A 223 -8.72 0.07 13.05
CA MET A 223 -7.40 -0.48 13.34
C MET A 223 -6.84 -1.27 12.15
N GLY A 224 -7.70 -1.98 11.42
CA GLY A 224 -7.32 -2.67 10.20
C GLY A 224 -6.74 -1.73 9.15
N TYR A 225 -7.38 -0.61 8.88
CA TYR A 225 -6.88 0.37 7.92
C TYR A 225 -5.58 1.06 8.37
N LEU A 226 -5.42 1.31 9.67
CA LEU A 226 -4.18 1.85 10.21
C LEU A 226 -3.02 0.86 10.11
N LEU A 227 -3.24 -0.40 10.50
CA LEU A 227 -2.22 -1.45 10.42
C LEU A 227 -1.85 -1.79 8.98
N GLU A 228 -2.77 -1.60 8.03
CA GLU A 228 -2.50 -1.80 6.62
C GLU A 228 -1.35 -0.91 6.11
N ILE A 229 -1.22 0.32 6.61
CA ILE A 229 -0.12 1.23 6.28
C ILE A 229 1.21 0.65 6.78
N VAL A 230 1.23 0.09 8.00
CA VAL A 230 2.43 -0.54 8.59
C VAL A 230 2.87 -1.76 7.76
N VAL A 231 1.91 -2.61 7.38
CA VAL A 231 2.24 -3.81 6.57
C VAL A 231 2.78 -3.44 5.20
N ILE A 232 2.30 -2.33 4.60
CA ILE A 232 2.89 -1.86 3.34
C ILE A 232 4.32 -1.39 3.54
N ALA A 233 4.58 -0.62 4.59
CA ALA A 233 5.93 -0.16 4.89
C ALA A 233 6.89 -1.35 5.07
N ILE A 234 6.46 -2.37 5.81
CA ILE A 234 7.21 -3.62 5.98
C ILE A 234 7.39 -4.35 4.65
N ALA A 235 6.35 -4.46 3.84
CA ALA A 235 6.41 -5.13 2.53
C ALA A 235 7.39 -4.42 1.58
N LEU A 236 7.41 -3.09 1.58
CA LEU A 236 8.36 -2.31 0.79
C LEU A 236 9.79 -2.51 1.26
N GLU A 237 10.05 -2.46 2.56
CA GLU A 237 11.37 -2.70 3.12
C GLU A 237 11.86 -4.12 2.81
N LEU A 238 11.01 -5.10 3.05
CA LEU A 238 11.34 -6.52 2.82
C LEU A 238 11.61 -6.79 1.35
N SER A 239 10.80 -6.25 0.44
CA SER A 239 11.01 -6.40 -1.01
C SER A 239 12.32 -5.78 -1.46
N THR A 240 12.67 -4.60 -0.95
CA THR A 240 13.93 -3.91 -1.29
C THR A 240 15.15 -4.72 -0.84
N LYS A 241 15.13 -5.25 0.38
CA LYS A 241 16.23 -6.07 0.89
C LYS A 241 16.32 -7.43 0.19
N PHE A 242 15.17 -8.06 -0.08
CA PHE A 242 15.12 -9.36 -0.74
C PHE A 242 15.66 -9.27 -2.17
N PHE A 243 15.13 -8.36 -2.97
CA PHE A 243 15.53 -8.22 -4.37
C PHE A 243 16.88 -7.51 -4.56
N GLY A 244 17.34 -6.74 -3.56
CA GLY A 244 18.70 -6.20 -3.56
C GLY A 244 19.79 -7.23 -3.26
N SER A 245 19.43 -8.38 -2.65
CA SER A 245 20.37 -9.43 -2.27
C SER A 245 20.32 -10.66 -3.17
N VAL A 246 19.28 -10.84 -3.97
CA VAL A 246 19.04 -12.03 -4.79
C VAL A 246 18.92 -11.62 -6.25
N SER A 247 19.89 -12.04 -7.08
CA SER A 247 19.72 -12.07 -8.54
C SER A 247 18.79 -13.24 -8.89
N LEU A 248 17.60 -12.94 -9.38
CA LEU A 248 16.56 -13.95 -9.65
C LEU A 248 16.95 -14.89 -10.81
N PHE A 249 17.64 -14.37 -11.80
CA PHE A 249 18.03 -15.07 -13.01
C PHE A 249 19.54 -15.05 -13.23
N GLY A 250 20.33 -14.82 -12.21
CA GLY A 250 21.74 -14.45 -12.10
C GLY A 250 22.77 -15.33 -12.78
N THR A 251 22.40 -16.07 -13.80
CA THR A 251 23.32 -16.76 -14.70
C THR A 251 22.94 -16.42 -16.13
N GLN A 252 23.74 -15.59 -16.78
CA GLN A 252 23.79 -15.61 -18.23
C GLN A 252 24.00 -17.06 -18.65
N VAL A 253 23.15 -17.55 -19.52
CA VAL A 253 23.32 -18.91 -20.06
C VAL A 253 24.67 -18.94 -20.76
N SER A 254 25.67 -19.50 -20.10
CA SER A 254 27.01 -19.71 -20.63
C SER A 254 26.92 -20.90 -21.54
N GLY A 255 26.51 -20.68 -22.78
CA GLY A 255 26.52 -21.62 -23.87
C GLY A 255 27.31 -21.06 -25.04
N ASP A 256 27.54 -21.91 -26.05
CA ASP A 256 28.11 -21.49 -27.34
C ASP A 256 27.41 -20.18 -27.80
N GLN A 257 28.21 -19.17 -28.19
CA GLN A 257 27.70 -17.82 -28.50
C GLN A 257 26.85 -17.82 -29.78
N GLY A 258 25.79 -18.61 -29.79
CA GLY A 258 24.85 -18.70 -30.87
C GLY A 258 23.69 -17.71 -30.72
N TRP A 259 23.05 -17.37 -31.81
CA TRP A 259 21.90 -16.49 -31.91
C TRP A 259 20.79 -16.81 -30.86
N GLY A 260 20.56 -18.07 -30.52
CA GLY A 260 19.57 -18.50 -29.55
C GLY A 260 19.92 -18.15 -28.10
N THR A 261 21.16 -18.32 -27.67
CA THR A 261 21.65 -18.01 -26.32
C THR A 261 21.58 -16.52 -26.03
N ASN A 262 21.92 -15.68 -26.99
CA ASN A 262 21.87 -14.23 -26.85
C ASN A 262 20.40 -13.73 -26.71
N THR A 263 19.48 -14.30 -27.49
CA THR A 263 18.05 -13.99 -27.38
C THR A 263 17.47 -14.35 -26.02
N VAL A 264 17.87 -15.50 -25.47
CA VAL A 264 17.43 -15.92 -24.11
C VAL A 264 18.01 -15.00 -23.05
N ASN A 265 19.27 -14.60 -23.15
CA ASN A 265 19.91 -13.67 -22.21
C ASN A 265 19.21 -12.29 -22.22
N VAL A 266 18.78 -11.80 -23.40
CA VAL A 266 17.97 -10.59 -23.54
C VAL A 266 16.67 -10.70 -22.75
N LEU A 267 15.92 -11.78 -22.94
CA LEU A 267 14.66 -11.99 -22.23
C LEU A 267 14.86 -12.10 -20.72
N LEU A 268 15.90 -12.81 -20.28
CA LEU A 268 16.24 -12.94 -18.86
C LEU A 268 16.57 -11.58 -18.23
N SER A 269 17.33 -10.73 -18.92
CA SER A 269 17.68 -9.39 -18.42
C SER A 269 16.45 -8.49 -18.25
N ILE A 270 15.51 -8.53 -19.19
CA ILE A 270 14.24 -7.81 -19.09
C ILE A 270 13.40 -8.35 -17.92
N CYS A 271 13.30 -9.66 -17.78
CA CYS A 271 12.59 -10.30 -16.67
C CYS A 271 13.22 -9.95 -15.33
N GLU A 272 14.55 -9.93 -15.21
CA GLU A 272 15.26 -9.58 -13.98
C GLU A 272 14.95 -8.15 -13.53
N THR A 273 14.81 -7.22 -14.47
CA THR A 273 14.49 -5.83 -14.19
C THR A 273 13.01 -5.62 -13.80
N VAL A 274 12.09 -6.34 -14.44
CA VAL A 274 10.65 -6.13 -14.28
C VAL A 274 10.06 -6.94 -13.12
N THR A 275 10.60 -8.14 -12.83
CA THR A 275 10.07 -9.04 -11.80
C THR A 275 10.05 -8.43 -10.38
N PRO A 276 11.09 -7.74 -9.90
CA PRO A 276 11.08 -7.10 -8.59
C PRO A 276 9.97 -6.06 -8.43
N VAL A 277 9.71 -5.29 -9.49
CA VAL A 277 8.66 -4.27 -9.53
C VAL A 277 7.27 -4.91 -9.43
N LEU A 278 7.04 -5.97 -10.22
CA LEU A 278 5.78 -6.74 -10.19
C LEU A 278 5.54 -7.36 -8.81
N ALA A 279 6.56 -8.02 -8.27
CA ALA A 279 6.47 -8.68 -6.97
C ALA A 279 6.21 -7.68 -5.84
N THR A 280 6.92 -6.55 -5.81
CA THR A 280 6.69 -5.47 -4.84
C THR A 280 5.25 -4.93 -4.95
N THR A 281 4.78 -4.70 -6.18
CA THR A 281 3.40 -4.24 -6.42
C THR A 281 2.38 -5.27 -5.94
N ALA A 282 2.61 -6.55 -6.19
CA ALA A 282 1.74 -7.64 -5.73
C ALA A 282 1.71 -7.72 -4.19
N CYS A 283 2.86 -7.60 -3.51
CA CYS A 283 2.95 -7.58 -2.05
C CYS A 283 2.16 -6.41 -1.45
N VAL A 284 2.32 -5.20 -2.02
CA VAL A 284 1.61 -4.01 -1.54
C VAL A 284 0.11 -4.11 -1.76
N THR A 285 -0.33 -4.58 -2.91
CA THR A 285 -1.77 -4.76 -3.19
C THR A 285 -2.38 -5.91 -2.38
N GLY A 286 -1.58 -6.93 -2.06
CA GLY A 286 -1.98 -8.07 -1.23
C GLY A 286 -2.05 -7.75 0.27
N ALA A 287 -1.43 -6.68 0.75
CA ALA A 287 -1.38 -6.33 2.17
C ALA A 287 -2.77 -6.22 2.84
N GLU A 288 -3.76 -5.70 2.11
CA GLU A 288 -5.15 -5.61 2.58
C GLU A 288 -5.72 -6.99 2.96
N SER A 289 -5.50 -8.00 2.12
CA SER A 289 -6.02 -9.35 2.36
C SER A 289 -5.39 -10.02 3.58
N VAL A 290 -4.11 -9.74 3.82
CA VAL A 290 -3.38 -10.29 4.98
C VAL A 290 -3.97 -9.74 6.28
N ILE A 291 -4.16 -8.43 6.37
CA ILE A 291 -4.70 -7.80 7.59
C ILE A 291 -6.13 -8.20 7.84
N ARG A 292 -7.00 -8.22 6.81
CA ARG A 292 -8.38 -8.65 6.95
C ARG A 292 -8.48 -10.08 7.52
N ARG A 293 -7.59 -10.97 7.09
CA ARG A 293 -7.50 -12.34 7.64
C ARG A 293 -7.01 -12.35 9.08
N CYS A 294 -5.95 -11.59 9.41
CA CYS A 294 -5.39 -11.51 10.75
C CYS A 294 -6.39 -10.94 11.78
N LEU A 295 -7.20 -9.97 11.39
CA LEU A 295 -8.19 -9.35 12.26
C LEU A 295 -9.56 -10.06 12.26
N GLY A 296 -9.69 -11.16 11.51
CA GLY A 296 -10.95 -11.91 11.41
C GLY A 296 -12.09 -11.11 10.78
N LEU A 297 -11.77 -10.16 9.90
CA LEU A 297 -12.73 -9.30 9.19
C LEU A 297 -13.27 -9.93 7.90
N ASN A 298 -12.85 -11.16 7.59
CA ASN A 298 -13.39 -11.93 6.48
C ASN A 298 -14.68 -12.63 6.91
N THR A 299 -15.76 -12.11 6.48
CA THR A 299 -17.03 -12.82 6.27
C THR A 299 -17.32 -12.90 4.78
#